data_a2ed7dd6d032914fc1c339e686dec73e
#
_entry.id   a2ed7dd6d032914fc1c339e686dec73e
#
_cell.length_a   1.000
_cell.length_b   1.000
_cell.length_c   1.000
_cell.angle_alpha   90.00
_cell.angle_beta   90.00
_cell.angle_gamma   90.00
#
_symmetry.space_group_name_H-M   'P 1'
#
loop_
_entity.id
_entity.type
_entity.pdbx_description
1 polymer ?
#
loop_
_entity_poly.entity_id
_entity_poly.type
_entity_poly.pdbx_seq_one_letter_code
_entity_poly.pdbx_strand_id
1 'polypeptide(L)'
;MSTTISKMFRPLPPTCVPELRRASWGRLFGHSIRAARTEAGLSLEQAAGLAGMEISEWMAIEDGHVPQETDRLRAMAGAMEVSFEKILNMVFLCREAWEL
;
A
#
# COMPACT_ATOMS: atom_id res chain seq x y z
N MET A 1 -28.89 14.39 15.93
CA MET A 1 -28.58 14.44 15.96
C MET A 1 -28.08 14.14 15.68
N SER A 2 -28.02 14.01 15.29
CA SER A 2 -27.43 13.96 15.01
C SER A 2 -26.75 13.88 14.74
N THR A 3 -26.77 14.16 14.51
CA THR A 3 -26.09 14.29 14.33
C THR A 3 -25.33 14.22 14.56
N THR A 4 -25.18 14.45 14.73
CA THR A 4 -24.39 14.37 15.20
C THR A 4 -23.74 13.53 15.19
N ILE A 5 -23.91 13.00 15.01
CA ILE A 5 -23.27 12.28 14.84
C ILE A 5 -22.60 12.13 14.02
N SER A 6 -22.90 12.29 13.35
CA SER A 6 -22.17 12.25 12.59
C SER A 6 -21.41 13.14 12.55
N LYS A 7 -21.57 13.81 12.99
CA LYS A 7 -20.82 14.61 13.02
C LYS A 7 -19.83 14.43 13.67
N MET A 8 -19.93 13.90 14.06
CA MET A 8 -19.06 13.68 14.49
C MET A 8 -18.17 13.05 14.03
N PHE A 9 -18.37 12.72 13.43
CA PHE A 9 -17.67 12.19 12.94
C PHE A 9 -17.04 12.60 12.26
N ARG A 10 -16.92 13.27 12.11
CA ARG A 10 -16.50 13.70 11.43
C ARG A 10 -15.48 13.81 11.08
N PRO A 11 -14.96 13.42 10.94
CA PRO A 11 -13.78 13.53 10.63
C PRO A 11 -13.18 13.90 9.67
N LEU A 12 -12.94 13.90 9.44
CA LEU A 12 -12.44 14.47 8.55
C LEU A 12 -11.15 15.03 8.53
N PRO A 13 -10.68 15.51 9.39
CA PRO A 13 -9.49 16.31 9.36
C PRO A 13 -8.29 15.70 8.69
N PRO A 14 -7.93 14.44 8.90
CA PRO A 14 -6.76 13.89 8.21
C PRO A 14 -6.88 13.96 6.70
N THR A 15 -8.09 13.88 6.19
CA THR A 15 -8.27 13.91 4.75
C THR A 15 -8.11 15.29 4.17
N CYS A 16 -8.05 16.30 5.04
CA CYS A 16 -7.86 17.66 4.59
C CYS A 16 -6.40 18.05 4.47
N VAL A 17 -5.48 17.19 4.95
CA VAL A 17 -4.06 17.47 4.94
C VAL A 17 -3.40 16.53 3.94
N PRO A 18 -2.86 17.05 2.82
CA PRO A 18 -2.33 16.18 1.77
C PRO A 18 -1.26 15.23 2.26
N GLU A 19 -0.38 15.68 3.15
CA GLU A 19 0.69 14.81 3.66
C GLU A 19 0.12 13.64 4.44
N LEU A 20 -0.88 13.89 5.28
CA LEU A 20 -1.49 12.83 6.07
C LEU A 20 -2.27 11.86 5.18
N ARG A 21 -2.93 12.40 4.15
CA ARG A 21 -3.66 11.56 3.23
C ARG A 21 -2.72 10.64 2.47
N ARG A 22 -1.58 11.18 2.01
CA ARG A 22 -0.59 10.40 1.30
C ARG A 22 -0.01 9.30 2.19
N ALA A 23 0.29 9.63 3.44
CA ALA A 23 0.83 8.66 4.37
C ALA A 23 -0.17 7.52 4.62
N SER A 24 -1.45 7.86 4.74
CA SER A 24 -2.48 6.85 4.98
C SER A 24 -2.65 5.93 3.78
N TRP A 25 -2.61 6.51 2.59
CA TRP A 25 -2.68 5.72 1.37
C TRP A 25 -1.50 4.76 1.28
N GLY A 26 -0.31 5.24 1.61
CA GLY A 26 0.88 4.41 1.60
C GLY A 26 0.75 3.24 2.55
N ARG A 27 0.20 3.47 3.73
CA ARG A 27 0.01 2.40 4.70
C ARG A 27 -0.96 1.34 4.21
N LEU A 28 -2.03 1.78 3.55
CA LEU A 28 -2.96 0.83 2.96
C LEU A 28 -2.28 -0.02 1.91
N PHE A 29 -1.50 0.60 1.06
CA PHE A 29 -0.76 -0.13 0.05
C PHE A 29 0.21 -1.11 0.69
N GLY A 30 0.95 -0.67 1.69
CA GLY A 30 1.90 -1.53 2.39
C GLY A 30 1.21 -2.72 3.05
N HIS A 31 0.05 -2.49 3.63
CA HIS A 31 -0.75 -3.54 4.23
C HIS A 31 -1.16 -4.58 3.18
N SER A 32 -1.58 -4.11 2.01
CA SER A 32 -1.97 -4.99 0.92
C SER A 32 -0.80 -5.82 0.42
N ILE A 33 0.37 -5.20 0.35
CA ILE A 33 1.58 -5.91 -0.08
C ILE A 33 1.95 -6.97 0.95
N ARG A 34 1.89 -6.63 2.22
CA ARG A 34 2.18 -7.61 3.28
C ARG A 34 1.23 -8.80 3.20
N ALA A 35 -0.05 -8.52 2.99
CA ALA A 35 -1.04 -9.60 2.88
C ALA A 35 -0.74 -10.49 1.70
N ALA A 36 -0.40 -9.90 0.55
CA ALA A 36 -0.09 -10.67 -0.64
C ALA A 36 1.17 -11.51 -0.46
N ARG A 37 2.19 -10.93 0.18
CA ARG A 37 3.42 -11.65 0.46
C ARG A 37 3.16 -12.83 1.39
N THR A 38 2.39 -12.60 2.43
CA THR A 38 2.08 -13.64 3.40
C THR A 38 1.27 -14.75 2.75
N GLU A 39 0.31 -14.38 1.89
CA GLU A 39 -0.48 -15.35 1.15
C GLU A 39 0.39 -16.20 0.24
N ALA A 40 1.42 -15.59 -0.33
CA ALA A 40 2.34 -16.31 -1.19
C ALA A 40 3.31 -17.19 -0.40
N GLY A 41 3.29 -17.10 0.93
CA GLY A 41 4.15 -17.92 1.77
C GLY A 41 5.59 -17.45 1.81
N LEU A 42 5.83 -16.17 1.55
CA LEU A 42 7.18 -15.64 1.44
C LEU A 42 7.56 -14.86 2.70
N SER A 43 8.80 -15.03 3.13
CA SER A 43 9.38 -14.17 4.15
C SER A 43 9.79 -12.85 3.50
N LEU A 44 10.12 -11.88 4.34
CA LEU A 44 10.64 -10.60 3.83
C LEU A 44 11.88 -10.81 2.98
N GLU A 45 12.78 -11.67 3.46
CA GLU A 45 14.01 -11.93 2.75
C GLU A 45 13.76 -12.60 1.41
N GLN A 46 12.85 -13.57 1.40
CA GLN A 46 12.53 -14.28 0.17
C GLN A 46 11.91 -13.35 -0.86
N ALA A 47 10.96 -12.53 -0.42
CA ALA A 47 10.27 -11.62 -1.33
C ALA A 47 11.24 -10.59 -1.92
N ALA A 48 12.07 -10.01 -1.06
CA ALA A 48 13.04 -9.02 -1.51
C ALA A 48 14.03 -9.63 -2.49
N GLY A 49 14.52 -10.82 -2.16
CA GLY A 49 15.47 -11.51 -3.03
C GLY A 49 14.88 -11.80 -4.40
N LEU A 50 13.66 -12.29 -4.43
CA LEU A 50 13.00 -12.61 -5.70
C LEU A 50 12.73 -11.35 -6.52
N ALA A 51 12.50 -10.23 -5.85
CA ALA A 51 12.25 -8.96 -6.55
C ALA A 51 13.53 -8.22 -6.91
N GLY A 52 14.69 -8.74 -6.48
CA GLY A 52 15.94 -8.04 -6.73
C GLY A 52 16.09 -6.78 -5.93
N MET A 53 15.52 -6.74 -4.74
CA MET A 53 15.55 -5.59 -3.85
C MET A 53 16.31 -5.91 -2.58
N GLU A 54 16.76 -4.85 -1.92
CA GLU A 54 17.25 -4.96 -0.55
C GLU A 54 16.07 -5.23 0.38
N ILE A 55 16.35 -5.97 1.46
CA ILE A 55 15.30 -6.22 2.45
C ILE A 55 14.76 -4.92 3.00
N SER A 56 15.64 -3.95 3.23
CA SER A 56 15.23 -2.66 3.76
C SER A 56 14.27 -1.94 2.82
N GLU A 57 14.44 -2.11 1.52
CA GLU A 57 13.52 -1.51 0.55
C GLU A 57 12.14 -2.14 0.65
N TRP A 58 12.08 -3.46 0.71
CA TRP A 58 10.79 -4.14 0.82
C TRP A 58 10.10 -3.78 2.12
N MET A 59 10.86 -3.72 3.22
CA MET A 59 10.31 -3.34 4.51
C MET A 59 9.72 -1.93 4.46
N ALA A 60 10.43 -1.02 3.81
CA ALA A 60 9.94 0.36 3.69
C ALA A 60 8.61 0.40 2.93
N ILE A 61 8.47 -0.45 1.91
CA ILE A 61 7.24 -0.51 1.14
C ILE A 61 6.08 -0.97 2.02
N GLU A 62 6.31 -2.00 2.83
CA GLU A 62 5.26 -2.47 3.73
C GLU A 62 4.95 -1.47 4.82
N ASP A 63 5.89 -0.58 5.11
CA ASP A 63 5.68 0.50 6.10
C ASP A 63 5.00 1.73 5.51
N GLY A 64 4.77 1.75 4.21
CA GLY A 64 4.00 2.82 3.62
C GLY A 64 4.70 3.60 2.52
N HIS A 65 5.89 3.18 2.12
CA HIS A 65 6.63 3.86 1.04
C HIS A 65 6.22 3.24 -0.30
N VAL A 66 5.35 3.92 -1.03
CA VAL A 66 4.87 3.41 -2.32
C VAL A 66 5.92 3.68 -3.38
N PRO A 67 6.38 2.63 -4.08
CA PRO A 67 7.37 2.84 -5.14
C PRO A 67 6.79 3.70 -6.26
N GLN A 68 7.64 4.56 -6.81
CA GLN A 68 7.23 5.43 -7.91
C GLN A 68 7.54 4.82 -9.27
N GLU A 69 8.39 3.81 -9.30
CA GLU A 69 8.82 3.21 -10.56
C GLU A 69 8.02 1.96 -10.86
N THR A 70 7.50 1.88 -12.09
CA THR A 70 6.74 0.72 -12.51
C THR A 70 7.59 -0.54 -12.51
N ASP A 71 8.88 -0.41 -12.76
CA ASP A 71 9.76 -1.58 -12.75
C ASP A 71 9.79 -2.25 -11.39
N ARG A 72 9.77 -1.46 -10.32
CA ARG A 72 9.75 -2.01 -8.97
C ARG A 72 8.44 -2.73 -8.70
N LEU A 73 7.34 -2.12 -9.11
CA LEU A 73 6.03 -2.75 -8.93
C LEU A 73 5.94 -4.04 -9.71
N ARG A 74 6.52 -4.07 -10.92
CA ARG A 74 6.53 -5.27 -11.74
C ARG A 74 7.37 -6.36 -11.10
N ALA A 75 8.51 -5.98 -10.53
CA ALA A 75 9.38 -6.94 -9.86
C ALA A 75 8.68 -7.54 -8.64
N MET A 76 7.94 -6.72 -7.90
CA MET A 76 7.18 -7.19 -6.75
C MET A 76 6.10 -8.18 -7.18
N ALA A 77 5.41 -7.87 -8.27
CA ALA A 77 4.39 -8.77 -8.80
C ALA A 77 4.99 -10.13 -9.15
N GLY A 78 6.14 -10.12 -9.80
CA GLY A 78 6.81 -11.37 -10.16
C GLY A 78 7.22 -12.15 -8.93
N ALA A 79 7.73 -11.47 -7.92
CA ALA A 79 8.17 -12.13 -6.69
C ALA A 79 7.02 -12.84 -6.00
N MET A 80 5.85 -12.21 -5.96
CA MET A 80 4.69 -12.76 -5.28
C MET A 80 3.81 -13.61 -6.19
N GLU A 81 4.22 -13.74 -7.47
CA GLU A 81 3.49 -14.53 -8.46
C GLU A 81 2.05 -14.05 -8.64
N VAL A 82 1.89 -12.74 -8.63
CA VAL A 82 0.60 -12.13 -8.93
C VAL A 82 0.77 -11.30 -10.20
N SER A 83 -0.35 -10.96 -10.83
CA SER A 83 -0.27 -10.18 -12.06
C SER A 83 0.13 -8.74 -11.73
N PHE A 84 0.80 -8.11 -12.70
CA PHE A 84 1.16 -6.71 -12.57
C PHE A 84 -0.09 -5.85 -12.42
N GLU A 85 -1.17 -6.26 -13.10
CA GLU A 85 -2.44 -5.54 -12.97
C GLU A 85 -2.96 -5.54 -11.56
N LYS A 86 -2.78 -6.66 -10.83
CA LYS A 86 -3.22 -6.72 -9.44
C LYS A 86 -2.48 -5.69 -8.60
N ILE A 87 -1.16 -5.58 -8.81
CA ILE A 87 -0.37 -4.59 -8.08
C ILE A 87 -0.81 -3.18 -8.43
N LEU A 88 -1.04 -2.90 -9.70
CA LEU A 88 -1.51 -1.58 -10.12
C LEU A 88 -2.87 -1.27 -9.51
N ASN A 89 -3.74 -2.25 -9.47
CA ASN A 89 -5.05 -2.06 -8.86
C ASN A 89 -4.93 -1.73 -7.38
N MET A 90 -3.99 -2.35 -6.68
CA MET A 90 -3.75 -2.02 -5.28
C MET A 90 -3.40 -0.54 -5.14
N VAL A 91 -2.51 -0.05 -6.01
CA VAL A 91 -2.11 1.36 -5.96
C VAL A 91 -3.32 2.27 -6.21
N PHE A 92 -4.06 1.99 -7.28
CA PHE A 92 -5.17 2.86 -7.66
C PHE A 92 -6.32 2.79 -6.68
N LEU A 93 -6.67 1.60 -6.22
CA LEU A 93 -7.79 1.46 -5.29
C LEU A 93 -7.50 2.11 -3.94
N CYS A 94 -6.30 1.93 -3.44
CA CYS A 94 -5.93 2.56 -2.18
C CYS A 94 -5.96 4.07 -2.31
N ARG A 95 -5.47 4.57 -3.45
CA ARG A 95 -5.47 6.01 -3.69
C ARG A 95 -6.89 6.55 -3.77
N GLU A 96 -7.75 5.85 -4.52
CA GLU A 96 -9.13 6.30 -4.67
C GLU A 96 -9.87 6.32 -3.34
N ALA A 97 -9.61 5.30 -2.52
CA ALA A 97 -10.27 5.22 -1.22
C ALA A 97 -9.97 6.45 -0.37
N TRP A 98 -8.79 7.04 -0.53
CA TRP A 98 -8.43 8.20 0.26
C TRP A 98 -8.75 9.52 -0.40
N GLU A 99 -9.03 9.51 -1.70
CA GLU A 99 -9.44 10.72 -2.39
C GLU A 99 -10.95 10.92 -2.38
N LEU A 100 -11.67 9.87 -2.10
CA LEU A 100 -13.12 9.97 -1.94
C LEU A 100 -13.47 10.50 -0.57
#